data_b300bcd2ddaf0ff75980c1023cfe0fe4
#
_entry.id   b300bcd2ddaf0ff75980c1023cfe0fe4
#
_cell.length_a   1.000
_cell.length_b   1.000
_cell.length_c   1.000
_cell.angle_alpha   90.00
_cell.angle_beta   90.00
_cell.angle_gamma   90.00
#
_symmetry.space_group_name_H-M   'P 1'
#
loop_
_entity.id
_entity.type
_entity.pdbx_description
1 polymer ?
#
loop_
_entity_poly.entity_id
_entity_poly.type
_entity_poly.pdbx_seq_one_letter_code
_entity_poly.pdbx_strand_id
1 'polypeptide(L)'
;MRRWKVQESKSSRILRIIILGAAAVPSLVLANGALRPRSVTAAQEKPGTTTVTIDNFSFAPVQLEIKAGTEVTWINKDDVPHTVVSDDHKLFKSRALDTDEKFSFTFKDPGTYEYFCSVHPKMTGKIIVK
;
A
#
# COMPACT_ATOMS: atom_id res chain seq x y z
N MET A 1 -3.86 -40.48 -14.99
CA MET A 1 -3.50 -40.44 -13.55
C MET A 1 -2.02 -40.17 -13.43
N ARG A 2 -1.61 -38.96 -13.06
CA ARG A 2 -0.19 -38.62 -12.83
C ARG A 2 0.02 -38.40 -11.34
N ARG A 3 0.81 -39.30 -10.72
CA ARG A 3 1.19 -39.27 -9.32
C ARG A 3 2.23 -38.15 -9.10
N TRP A 4 1.97 -37.22 -8.21
CA TRP A 4 2.93 -36.27 -7.70
C TRP A 4 3.77 -36.97 -6.61
N LYS A 5 5.10 -37.02 -6.79
CA LYS A 5 6.06 -37.49 -5.77
C LYS A 5 6.36 -36.31 -4.85
N VAL A 6 6.03 -36.47 -3.58
CA VAL A 6 6.49 -35.61 -2.50
C VAL A 6 7.95 -35.93 -2.22
N GLN A 7 8.82 -34.93 -2.31
CA GLN A 7 10.24 -35.08 -2.01
C GLN A 7 10.48 -34.69 -0.55
N GLU A 8 10.74 -35.67 0.29
CA GLU A 8 11.15 -35.48 1.66
C GLU A 8 12.61 -35.00 1.73
N SER A 9 12.83 -33.83 2.31
CA SER A 9 14.16 -33.30 2.61
C SER A 9 14.67 -33.87 3.93
N LYS A 10 15.77 -34.60 3.84
CA LYS A 10 16.47 -35.24 4.97
C LYS A 10 17.10 -34.19 5.88
N SER A 11 16.66 -34.21 7.13
CA SER A 11 17.23 -33.47 8.25
C SER A 11 18.69 -33.90 8.49
N SER A 12 19.61 -32.94 8.40
CA SER A 12 21.01 -33.13 8.81
C SER A 12 21.16 -32.98 10.33
N ARG A 13 21.57 -34.05 10.94
CA ARG A 13 21.97 -34.11 12.35
C ARG A 13 23.31 -33.38 12.53
N ILE A 14 23.31 -32.32 13.33
CA ILE A 14 24.54 -31.65 13.75
C ILE A 14 24.90 -32.08 15.19
N LEU A 15 26.05 -32.67 15.22
CA LEU A 15 26.87 -33.20 16.27
C LEU A 15 27.05 -32.27 17.50
N ARG A 16 26.78 -32.81 18.68
CA ARG A 16 27.09 -32.17 19.96
C ARG A 16 28.59 -32.26 20.24
N ILE A 17 29.23 -31.12 20.46
CA ILE A 17 30.55 -31.06 21.05
C ILE A 17 30.39 -30.38 22.41
N ILE A 18 30.63 -31.19 23.47
CA ILE A 18 30.74 -30.74 24.84
C ILE A 18 32.22 -30.42 25.06
N ILE A 19 32.54 -29.21 25.44
CA ILE A 19 33.85 -28.86 25.99
C ILE A 19 33.62 -28.24 27.36
N LEU A 20 34.03 -29.01 28.39
CA LEU A 20 34.24 -28.53 29.76
C LEU A 20 35.55 -27.74 29.81
N GLY A 21 35.52 -26.54 30.38
CA GLY A 21 36.71 -25.78 30.69
C GLY A 21 36.40 -24.68 31.67
N ALA A 22 36.69 -24.95 32.97
CA ALA A 22 36.57 -23.98 34.03
C ALA A 22 37.79 -23.03 34.05
N ALA A 23 37.57 -21.73 34.13
CA ALA A 23 38.50 -20.79 34.79
C ALA A 23 37.79 -19.47 35.07
N ALA A 24 37.58 -19.17 36.33
CA ALA A 24 37.05 -17.88 36.79
C ALA A 24 38.16 -16.84 36.81
N VAL A 25 37.88 -15.67 36.18
CA VAL A 25 38.63 -14.44 36.45
C VAL A 25 37.63 -13.27 36.50
N PRO A 26 37.51 -12.54 37.59
CA PRO A 26 36.69 -11.35 37.64
C PRO A 26 37.46 -10.18 37.08
N SER A 27 37.18 -9.80 35.86
CA SER A 27 37.65 -8.53 35.32
C SER A 27 36.54 -7.48 35.38
N LEU A 28 36.78 -6.50 36.22
CA LEU A 28 36.05 -5.26 36.36
C LEU A 28 36.07 -4.54 35.00
N VAL A 29 34.99 -4.52 34.24
CA VAL A 29 34.86 -3.76 33.03
C VAL A 29 33.98 -2.52 33.30
N LEU A 30 34.65 -1.36 33.24
CA LEU A 30 34.02 -0.05 33.24
C LEU A 30 32.93 0.01 32.16
N ALA A 31 31.75 0.45 32.59
CA ALA A 31 30.63 0.71 31.70
C ALA A 31 30.94 1.91 30.79
N ASN A 32 31.50 1.67 29.60
CA ASN A 32 31.44 2.63 28.52
C ASN A 32 30.07 2.52 27.88
N GLY A 33 29.22 3.51 28.17
CA GLY A 33 27.92 3.69 27.54
C GLY A 33 28.12 4.00 26.05
N ALA A 34 28.25 2.95 25.25
CA ALA A 34 28.14 3.07 23.80
C ALA A 34 26.67 3.31 23.46
N LEU A 35 26.34 4.56 23.15
CA LEU A 35 25.11 4.91 22.44
C LEU A 35 25.07 4.11 21.13
N ARG A 36 24.35 3.01 21.16
CA ARG A 36 24.01 2.29 19.93
C ARG A 36 23.14 3.22 19.08
N PRO A 37 23.55 3.54 17.84
CA PRO A 37 22.64 4.22 16.95
C PRO A 37 21.40 3.36 16.81
N ARG A 38 20.26 3.88 17.25
CA ARG A 38 18.96 3.29 16.92
C ARG A 38 18.88 3.32 15.40
N SER A 39 19.04 2.18 14.78
CA SER A 39 18.62 1.98 13.40
C SER A 39 17.13 2.30 13.36
N VAL A 40 16.80 3.49 12.88
CA VAL A 40 15.43 3.83 12.51
C VAL A 40 15.18 2.95 11.30
N THR A 41 14.65 1.76 11.55
CA THR A 41 14.03 0.96 10.50
C THR A 41 12.94 1.87 9.95
N ALA A 42 13.19 2.43 8.77
CA ALA A 42 12.14 3.08 8.01
C ALA A 42 11.04 2.01 7.85
N ALA A 43 10.00 2.13 8.66
CA ALA A 43 8.79 1.36 8.45
C ALA A 43 8.40 1.66 6.99
N GLN A 44 8.46 0.64 6.14
CA GLN A 44 7.88 0.72 4.81
C GLN A 44 6.40 0.96 5.05
N GLU A 45 5.99 2.23 4.95
CA GLU A 45 4.59 2.60 4.96
C GLU A 45 3.95 1.82 3.82
N LYS A 46 3.10 0.88 4.17
CA LYS A 46 2.22 0.19 3.25
C LYS A 46 1.57 1.27 2.38
N PRO A 47 1.53 1.14 1.04
CA PRO A 47 0.90 2.12 0.18
C PRO A 47 -0.46 2.47 0.78
N GLY A 48 -0.67 3.73 1.16
CA GLY A 48 -1.89 4.16 1.81
C GLY A 48 -3.06 4.00 0.85
N THR A 49 -4.16 3.42 1.32
CA THR A 49 -5.43 3.51 0.59
C THR A 49 -6.07 4.83 0.96
N THR A 50 -6.39 5.64 -0.04
CA THR A 50 -7.01 6.95 0.14
C THR A 50 -8.36 6.96 -0.57
N THR A 51 -9.36 7.59 0.07
CA THR A 51 -10.74 7.56 -0.42
C THR A 51 -11.17 8.93 -0.94
N VAL A 52 -11.85 8.92 -2.09
CA VAL A 52 -12.63 10.05 -2.63
C VAL A 52 -14.10 9.66 -2.55
N THR A 53 -14.89 10.48 -1.89
CA THR A 53 -16.34 10.29 -1.82
C THR A 53 -17.02 11.00 -3.00
N ILE A 54 -17.98 10.36 -3.62
CA ILE A 54 -18.89 10.96 -4.57
C ILE A 54 -20.18 11.24 -3.81
N ASP A 55 -20.55 12.50 -3.68
CA ASP A 55 -21.72 12.93 -2.92
C ASP A 55 -22.21 14.27 -3.45
N ASN A 56 -23.53 14.43 -3.53
CA ASN A 56 -24.18 15.64 -4.03
C ASN A 56 -23.57 16.15 -5.35
N PHE A 57 -23.45 15.24 -6.34
CA PHE A 57 -22.90 15.51 -7.69
C PHE A 57 -21.49 16.12 -7.66
N SER A 58 -20.67 15.72 -6.69
CA SER A 58 -19.32 16.24 -6.51
C SER A 58 -18.34 15.14 -6.07
N PHE A 59 -17.06 15.29 -6.40
CA PHE A 59 -15.98 14.51 -5.81
C PHE A 59 -15.43 15.23 -4.58
N ALA A 60 -15.29 14.52 -3.48
CA ALA A 60 -14.78 15.08 -2.23
C ALA A 60 -13.61 14.22 -1.67
N PRO A 61 -12.39 14.75 -1.55
CA PRO A 61 -11.99 16.11 -1.98
C PRO A 61 -11.93 16.25 -3.51
N VAL A 62 -12.16 17.47 -4.02
CA VAL A 62 -12.04 17.76 -5.48
C VAL A 62 -10.60 17.61 -5.97
N GLN A 63 -9.62 17.92 -5.11
CA GLN A 63 -8.19 17.74 -5.36
C GLN A 63 -7.58 16.92 -4.22
N LEU A 64 -6.80 15.91 -4.58
CA LEU A 64 -6.15 15.01 -3.66
C LEU A 64 -4.67 14.87 -4.01
N GLU A 65 -3.77 15.06 -3.04
CA GLU A 65 -2.33 14.81 -3.20
C GLU A 65 -1.97 13.46 -2.57
N ILE A 66 -1.23 12.65 -3.32
CA ILE A 66 -0.82 11.30 -2.91
C ILE A 66 0.64 11.03 -3.30
N LYS A 67 1.23 9.99 -2.70
CA LYS A 67 2.54 9.46 -3.12
C LYS A 67 2.36 8.47 -4.27
N ALA A 68 3.38 8.33 -5.13
CA ALA A 68 3.41 7.27 -6.13
C ALA A 68 3.26 5.89 -5.47
N GLY A 69 2.49 5.00 -6.11
CA GLY A 69 2.13 3.69 -5.59
C GLY A 69 0.88 3.67 -4.70
N THR A 70 0.23 4.82 -4.45
CA THR A 70 -0.99 4.88 -3.66
C THR A 70 -2.20 4.40 -4.47
N GLU A 71 -3.05 3.57 -3.85
CA GLU A 71 -4.37 3.23 -4.37
C GLU A 71 -5.39 4.27 -3.91
N VAL A 72 -6.14 4.82 -4.85
CA VAL A 72 -7.29 5.70 -4.59
C VAL A 72 -8.57 4.92 -4.84
N THR A 73 -9.50 5.00 -3.89
CA THR A 73 -10.82 4.37 -3.98
C THR A 73 -11.89 5.45 -4.01
N TRP A 74 -12.69 5.48 -5.07
CA TRP A 74 -13.90 6.29 -5.18
C TRP A 74 -15.08 5.50 -4.67
N ILE A 75 -15.93 6.13 -3.86
CA ILE A 75 -17.16 5.53 -3.29
C ILE A 75 -18.32 6.43 -3.63
N ASN A 76 -19.33 5.91 -4.33
CA ASN A 76 -20.55 6.65 -4.59
C ASN A 76 -21.46 6.63 -3.35
N LYS A 77 -21.81 7.83 -2.85
CA LYS A 77 -22.74 8.02 -1.73
C LYS A 77 -24.03 8.75 -2.16
N ASP A 78 -24.11 9.13 -3.44
CA ASP A 78 -25.36 9.62 -4.01
C ASP A 78 -26.36 8.49 -4.25
N ASP A 79 -27.61 8.86 -4.40
CA ASP A 79 -28.73 7.98 -4.77
C ASP A 79 -28.88 7.78 -6.30
N VAL A 80 -27.96 8.36 -7.09
CA VAL A 80 -27.88 8.25 -8.54
C VAL A 80 -26.53 7.68 -8.98
N PRO A 81 -26.47 6.98 -10.14
CA PRO A 81 -25.22 6.41 -10.62
C PRO A 81 -24.22 7.48 -11.09
N HIS A 82 -22.94 7.28 -10.78
CA HIS A 82 -21.82 8.08 -11.24
C HIS A 82 -20.73 7.22 -11.88
N THR A 83 -19.86 7.86 -12.64
CA THR A 83 -18.66 7.22 -13.20
C THR A 83 -17.41 7.99 -12.81
N VAL A 84 -16.25 7.32 -12.90
CA VAL A 84 -14.94 7.93 -12.72
C VAL A 84 -14.12 7.62 -13.97
N VAL A 85 -13.81 8.66 -14.76
CA VAL A 85 -13.13 8.51 -16.04
C VAL A 85 -11.97 9.50 -16.10
N SER A 86 -10.76 9.02 -16.43
CA SER A 86 -9.61 9.90 -16.66
C SER A 86 -9.85 10.80 -17.87
N ASP A 87 -9.34 12.04 -17.83
CA ASP A 87 -9.55 13.04 -18.88
C ASP A 87 -9.05 12.55 -20.26
N ASP A 88 -7.98 11.77 -20.30
CA ASP A 88 -7.47 11.12 -21.51
C ASP A 88 -8.32 9.94 -22.01
N HIS A 89 -9.38 9.55 -21.28
CA HIS A 89 -10.27 8.41 -21.53
C HIS A 89 -9.57 7.03 -21.61
N LYS A 90 -8.30 6.92 -21.22
CA LYS A 90 -7.45 5.73 -21.44
C LYS A 90 -6.89 5.14 -20.16
N LEU A 91 -6.48 5.99 -19.22
CA LEU A 91 -5.74 5.54 -18.04
C LEU A 91 -6.62 4.73 -17.10
N PHE A 92 -7.81 5.23 -16.80
CA PHE A 92 -8.82 4.51 -16.03
C PHE A 92 -10.24 4.93 -16.40
N LYS A 93 -11.15 3.97 -16.26
CA LYS A 93 -12.58 4.18 -16.50
C LYS A 93 -13.37 3.18 -15.65
N SER A 94 -14.22 3.68 -14.76
CA SER A 94 -15.17 2.83 -14.04
C SER A 94 -16.38 2.49 -14.92
N ARG A 95 -17.11 1.42 -14.55
CA ARG A 95 -18.52 1.29 -14.89
C ARG A 95 -19.34 2.37 -14.18
N ALA A 96 -20.65 2.43 -14.44
CA ALA A 96 -21.54 3.19 -13.58
C ALA A 96 -21.50 2.58 -12.16
N LEU A 97 -21.32 3.41 -11.17
CA LEU A 97 -21.29 3.06 -9.76
C LEU A 97 -22.63 3.44 -9.15
N ASP A 98 -23.41 2.48 -8.72
CA ASP A 98 -24.61 2.72 -7.94
C ASP A 98 -24.26 3.11 -6.50
N THR A 99 -25.26 3.46 -5.68
CA THR A 99 -25.06 3.84 -4.28
C THR A 99 -24.24 2.79 -3.53
N ASP A 100 -23.22 3.23 -2.78
CA ASP A 100 -22.25 2.44 -2.02
C ASP A 100 -21.26 1.60 -2.86
N GLU A 101 -21.38 1.63 -4.19
CA GLU A 101 -20.41 0.97 -5.05
C GLU A 101 -19.09 1.74 -5.12
N LYS A 102 -18.01 0.99 -5.45
CA LYS A 102 -16.64 1.46 -5.39
C LYS A 102 -15.90 1.19 -6.68
N PHE A 103 -14.93 2.05 -6.96
CA PHE A 103 -13.91 1.86 -7.98
C PHE A 103 -12.57 2.22 -7.40
N SER A 104 -11.52 1.44 -7.68
CA SER A 104 -10.16 1.72 -7.21
C SER A 104 -9.18 1.74 -8.37
N PHE A 105 -8.16 2.61 -8.25
CA PHE A 105 -7.05 2.68 -9.19
C PHE A 105 -5.75 3.02 -8.45
N THR A 106 -4.63 2.37 -8.83
CA THR A 106 -3.31 2.61 -8.25
C THR A 106 -2.48 3.52 -9.16
N PHE A 107 -2.09 4.68 -8.65
CA PHE A 107 -1.26 5.65 -9.35
C PHE A 107 0.22 5.36 -9.15
N LYS A 108 0.91 4.84 -10.16
CA LYS A 108 2.32 4.42 -10.08
C LYS A 108 3.30 5.55 -10.38
N ASP A 109 2.95 6.43 -11.29
CA ASP A 109 3.85 7.46 -11.81
C ASP A 109 3.50 8.84 -11.24
N PRO A 110 4.51 9.67 -10.91
CA PRO A 110 4.27 11.07 -10.54
C PRO A 110 3.61 11.85 -11.67
N GLY A 111 2.67 12.74 -11.32
CA GLY A 111 1.97 13.55 -12.32
C GLY A 111 0.66 14.12 -11.79
N THR A 112 -0.03 14.85 -12.65
CA THR A 112 -1.37 15.40 -12.39
C THR A 112 -2.38 14.67 -13.26
N TYR A 113 -3.39 14.09 -12.64
CA TYR A 113 -4.41 13.26 -13.28
C TYR A 113 -5.76 13.89 -13.06
N GLU A 114 -6.29 14.51 -14.09
CA GLU A 114 -7.64 15.05 -14.10
C GLU A 114 -8.64 13.96 -14.49
N TYR A 115 -9.83 14.02 -13.91
CA TYR A 115 -10.88 13.05 -14.15
C TYR A 115 -12.26 13.68 -14.00
N PHE A 116 -13.28 13.03 -14.54
CA PHE A 116 -14.64 13.52 -14.56
C PHE A 116 -15.67 12.37 -14.49
N CYS A 117 -16.93 12.75 -14.28
CA CYS A 117 -18.06 11.83 -14.41
C CYS A 117 -18.65 11.93 -15.82
N SER A 118 -18.65 10.82 -16.59
CA SER A 118 -19.17 10.83 -17.97
C SER A 118 -20.69 10.99 -18.05
N VAL A 119 -21.42 10.73 -16.96
CA VAL A 119 -22.86 10.96 -16.84
C VAL A 119 -23.18 12.42 -16.51
N HIS A 120 -22.29 13.06 -15.73
CA HIS A 120 -22.42 14.45 -15.28
C HIS A 120 -21.11 15.20 -15.58
N PRO A 121 -20.86 15.65 -16.82
CA PRO A 121 -19.54 16.13 -17.26
C PRO A 121 -18.99 17.37 -16.55
N LYS A 122 -19.82 18.10 -15.80
CA LYS A 122 -19.38 19.22 -14.94
C LYS A 122 -18.77 18.75 -13.61
N MET A 123 -18.96 17.49 -13.24
CA MET A 123 -18.34 16.85 -12.09
C MET A 123 -16.90 16.49 -12.42
N THR A 124 -15.94 17.24 -11.91
CA THR A 124 -14.51 17.03 -12.17
C THR A 124 -13.72 16.87 -10.88
N GLY A 125 -12.60 16.18 -10.96
CA GLY A 125 -11.66 16.01 -9.86
C GLY A 125 -10.22 15.92 -10.36
N LYS A 126 -9.27 15.95 -9.42
CA LYS A 126 -7.84 15.95 -9.72
C LYS A 126 -7.07 15.16 -8.68
N ILE A 127 -6.19 14.26 -9.14
CA ILE A 127 -5.20 13.58 -8.30
C ILE A 127 -3.81 14.11 -8.65
N ILE A 128 -3.04 14.55 -7.64
CA ILE A 128 -1.65 14.97 -7.78
C ILE A 128 -0.77 13.93 -7.12
N VAL A 129 0.05 13.26 -7.92
CA VAL A 129 0.98 12.21 -7.49
C VAL A 129 2.39 12.79 -7.38
N LYS A 130 3.02 12.63 -6.22
CA LYS A 130 4.38 13.11 -5.91
C LYS A 130 5.36 11.96 -5.76
#